data_b5a8b931d71f31db49b0e35e0d4cbd2d
#
_entry.id   b5a8b931d71f31db49b0e35e0d4cbd2d
#
_cell.length_a   1.000
_cell.length_b   1.000
_cell.length_c   1.000
_cell.angle_alpha   90.00
_cell.angle_beta   90.00
_cell.angle_gamma   90.00
#
_symmetry.space_group_name_H-M   'P 1'
#
loop_
_entity.id
_entity.type
_entity.pdbx_description
1 polymer ?
#
loop_
_entity_poly.entity_id
_entity_poly.type
_entity_poly.pdbx_seq_one_letter_code
_entity_poly.pdbx_strand_id
1 'polypeptide(L)'
;MKRFQQKSFQIISLILIIVILLIFENQTIHAANPSVESNLGPGEEVFDDLFLQGREVLVAGHVHGMLFVIGEKIVIQSGAQIDNDIFLLGRSILVEEEATINGNLYMGGQNVVVLAPVALNLVVSSVTLDIGSSVETGRNLFFGGFHYSQQPGSSINGNLYAIGYQLSMHGKVEQNFRVRAVSVDLNGEVKGDAEIAIDASGDDEGIRIWLPYMQQLNIPDLLPTGLVVGDQASINGQLIYTSAKSLEENLRNLPLQGVVENIAEPQLSQTGADGKVVTKNPFVLRVFRMLRQLVGLLLFAVISWRFGKSYISESSQIAISRPVNSMGVGFLSTLVVYLGALVAFILICLIAIVLGVFTLNQLSSLIFFIGIAVIILSLAVFGILAIYVSKFVLAYWAGGFVLNKFKFGGKNKEFWSLFIGVVLYIILGAIPVFGWIMGVLVSLIGIGAIWYTLQKHDEAGILPDFE
;
A
#
# COMPACT_ATOMS: atom_id res chain seq x y z
N MET A 1 -10.24 -12.57 4.10
CA MET A 1 -10.50 -11.14 3.80
C MET A 1 -9.43 -10.22 4.36
N LYS A 2 -8.98 -10.32 5.63
CA LYS A 2 -7.98 -9.43 6.25
C LYS A 2 -6.60 -9.38 5.54
N ARG A 3 -6.06 -10.48 5.01
CA ARG A 3 -4.73 -10.49 4.34
C ARG A 3 -4.69 -9.88 2.93
N PHE A 4 -5.81 -9.82 2.23
CA PHE A 4 -5.88 -9.16 0.92
C PHE A 4 -5.95 -7.65 1.09
N GLN A 5 -6.69 -7.17 2.10
CA GLN A 5 -6.67 -5.76 2.49
C GLN A 5 -5.27 -5.33 2.99
N GLN A 6 -4.57 -6.20 3.71
CA GLN A 6 -3.25 -5.89 4.27
C GLN A 6 -2.16 -5.78 3.19
N LYS A 7 -2.13 -6.67 2.19
CA LYS A 7 -1.20 -6.55 1.05
C LYS A 7 -1.55 -5.37 0.13
N SER A 8 -2.84 -5.14 -0.11
CA SER A 8 -3.29 -3.97 -0.88
C SER A 8 -2.96 -2.66 -0.16
N PHE A 9 -3.08 -2.62 1.16
CA PHE A 9 -2.71 -1.46 1.97
C PHE A 9 -1.19 -1.22 1.97
N GLN A 10 -0.38 -2.27 2.05
CA GLN A 10 1.09 -2.16 1.94
C GLN A 10 1.54 -1.68 0.57
N ILE A 11 0.91 -2.18 -0.51
CA ILE A 11 1.19 -1.73 -1.88
C ILE A 11 0.74 -0.28 -2.08
N ILE A 12 -0.43 0.09 -1.58
CA ILE A 12 -0.94 1.47 -1.66
C ILE A 12 -0.07 2.42 -0.82
N SER A 13 0.35 2.01 0.38
CA SER A 13 1.27 2.79 1.22
C SER A 13 2.65 2.94 0.56
N LEU A 14 3.17 1.88 -0.05
CA LEU A 14 4.44 1.92 -0.79
C LEU A 14 4.33 2.81 -2.04
N ILE A 15 3.24 2.70 -2.78
CA ILE A 15 2.98 3.56 -3.95
C ILE A 15 2.82 5.01 -3.50
N LEU A 16 2.12 5.26 -2.41
CA LEU A 16 1.96 6.60 -1.85
C LEU A 16 3.31 7.21 -1.41
N ILE A 17 4.16 6.41 -0.76
CA ILE A 17 5.53 6.81 -0.38
C ILE A 17 6.37 7.08 -1.63
N ILE A 18 6.32 6.23 -2.65
CA ILE A 18 7.04 6.43 -3.91
C ILE A 18 6.53 7.68 -4.63
N VAL A 19 5.23 7.92 -4.66
CA VAL A 19 4.62 9.11 -5.26
C VAL A 19 5.04 10.37 -4.47
N ILE A 20 5.06 10.31 -3.16
CA ILE A 20 5.53 11.42 -2.30
C ILE A 20 7.03 11.67 -2.55
N LEU A 21 7.87 10.62 -2.63
CA LEU A 21 9.30 10.75 -2.92
C LEU A 21 9.56 11.31 -4.33
N LEU A 22 8.78 10.93 -5.33
CA LEU A 22 8.90 11.42 -6.72
C LEU A 22 8.43 12.88 -6.87
N ILE A 23 7.48 13.33 -6.04
CA ILE A 23 7.02 14.73 -6.04
C ILE A 23 8.12 15.66 -5.50
N PHE A 24 9.03 15.16 -4.67
CA PHE A 24 10.08 15.96 -4.02
C PHE A 24 11.46 15.90 -4.71
N GLU A 25 11.63 15.16 -5.83
CA GLU A 25 12.87 15.21 -6.60
C GLU A 25 12.92 16.47 -7.47
N ASN A 26 13.75 17.43 -7.02
CA ASN A 26 14.33 18.56 -7.77
C ASN A 26 13.38 19.40 -8.64
N GLN A 27 12.54 20.19 -8.00
CA GLN A 27 12.07 21.40 -8.64
C GLN A 27 12.78 22.60 -8.04
N THR A 28 13.78 23.12 -8.76
CA THR A 28 14.19 24.51 -8.60
C THR A 28 13.05 25.37 -9.16
N ILE A 29 12.01 25.58 -8.37
CA ILE A 29 10.93 26.49 -8.72
C ILE A 29 11.46 27.90 -8.54
N HIS A 30 11.80 28.56 -9.66
CA HIS A 30 11.87 30.01 -9.70
C HIS A 30 10.42 30.52 -9.71
N ALA A 31 9.88 30.76 -8.52
CA ALA A 31 8.57 31.38 -8.38
C ALA A 31 8.68 32.87 -8.73
N ALA A 32 8.10 33.24 -9.88
CA ALA A 32 7.61 34.58 -10.06
C ALA A 32 6.27 34.72 -9.38
N ASN A 33 6.19 35.56 -8.37
CA ASN A 33 5.09 35.80 -7.44
C ASN A 33 3.67 35.76 -8.01
N PRO A 34 2.73 35.12 -7.30
CA PRO A 34 1.79 35.85 -6.49
C PRO A 34 2.09 35.58 -5.02
N SER A 35 1.81 36.54 -4.16
CA SER A 35 1.94 36.49 -2.71
C SER A 35 1.08 35.37 -2.08
N VAL A 36 1.54 34.13 -2.17
CA VAL A 36 1.13 33.09 -1.25
C VAL A 36 1.95 33.35 -0.01
N GLU A 37 1.31 33.80 1.05
CA GLU A 37 1.96 33.95 2.34
C GLU A 37 2.58 32.60 2.70
N SER A 38 3.90 32.55 2.71
CA SER A 38 4.64 31.35 3.05
C SER A 38 4.77 31.16 4.56
N ASN A 39 4.34 32.14 5.35
CA ASN A 39 4.48 32.15 6.80
C ASN A 39 3.25 32.79 7.44
N LEU A 40 2.92 32.35 8.65
CA LEU A 40 1.98 33.02 9.56
C LEU A 40 2.77 33.53 10.75
N GLY A 41 2.87 34.87 10.89
CA GLY A 41 3.67 35.53 11.91
C GLY A 41 3.05 35.45 13.31
N PRO A 42 3.86 35.73 14.37
CA PRO A 42 3.34 35.81 15.72
C PRO A 42 2.29 36.90 15.87
N GLY A 43 1.15 36.58 16.49
CA GLY A 43 0.02 37.49 16.69
C GLY A 43 -0.87 37.70 15.48
N GLU A 44 -0.61 37.04 14.37
CA GLU A 44 -1.54 36.98 13.24
C GLU A 44 -2.62 35.95 13.51
N GLU A 45 -3.88 36.26 13.19
CA GLU A 45 -5.06 35.42 13.39
C GLU A 45 -5.76 35.16 12.06
N VAL A 46 -6.09 33.89 11.79
CA VAL A 46 -6.87 33.47 10.62
C VAL A 46 -8.12 32.76 11.09
N PHE A 47 -9.29 33.28 10.73
CA PHE A 47 -10.60 32.77 11.17
C PHE A 47 -11.21 31.70 10.26
N ASP A 48 -10.49 31.28 9.23
CA ASP A 48 -10.90 30.27 8.25
C ASP A 48 -9.79 29.23 8.05
N ASP A 49 -10.00 28.27 7.14
CA ASP A 49 -8.98 27.31 6.76
C ASP A 49 -7.79 28.03 6.09
N LEU A 50 -6.57 27.64 6.48
CA LEU A 50 -5.36 28.26 5.97
C LEU A 50 -4.52 27.26 5.16
N PHE A 51 -4.15 27.68 3.96
CA PHE A 51 -3.25 26.93 3.06
C PHE A 51 -1.94 27.69 2.90
N LEU A 52 -0.84 27.08 3.33
CA LEU A 52 0.51 27.63 3.19
C LEU A 52 1.35 26.73 2.28
N GLN A 53 2.15 27.37 1.44
CA GLN A 53 3.07 26.64 0.56
C GLN A 53 4.36 27.42 0.43
N GLY A 54 5.50 26.74 0.57
CA GLY A 54 6.81 27.40 0.40
C GLY A 54 7.96 26.41 0.51
N ARG A 55 9.19 26.89 0.24
CA ARG A 55 10.39 26.10 0.52
C ARG A 55 10.61 25.93 2.04
N GLU A 56 10.47 27.01 2.76
CA GLU A 56 10.46 27.06 4.21
C GLU A 56 9.18 27.74 4.65
N VAL A 57 8.40 27.09 5.52
CA VAL A 57 7.13 27.59 6.02
C VAL A 57 7.19 27.62 7.55
N LEU A 58 6.97 28.82 8.10
CA LEU A 58 6.95 29.06 9.54
C LEU A 58 5.53 29.46 9.95
N VAL A 59 5.00 28.80 10.97
CA VAL A 59 3.67 29.06 11.53
C VAL A 59 3.83 29.41 13.00
N ALA A 60 3.53 30.66 13.36
CA ALA A 60 3.63 31.17 14.73
C ALA A 60 2.35 31.85 15.22
N GLY A 61 1.36 32.05 14.36
CA GLY A 61 0.10 32.71 14.66
C GLY A 61 -1.03 31.75 15.09
N HIS A 62 -2.25 32.26 15.10
CA HIS A 62 -3.45 31.52 15.49
C HIS A 62 -4.33 31.20 14.26
N VAL A 63 -4.65 29.91 14.07
CA VAL A 63 -5.54 29.42 13.01
C VAL A 63 -6.77 28.81 13.65
N HIS A 64 -7.94 29.43 13.46
CA HIS A 64 -9.22 28.91 13.96
C HIS A 64 -9.80 27.78 13.11
N GLY A 65 -9.46 27.76 11.80
CA GLY A 65 -9.82 26.70 10.86
C GLY A 65 -8.80 25.56 10.82
N MET A 66 -8.87 24.75 9.75
CA MET A 66 -7.85 23.72 9.45
C MET A 66 -6.59 24.35 8.86
N LEU A 67 -5.44 23.77 9.19
CA LEU A 67 -4.16 24.21 8.62
C LEU A 67 -3.59 23.17 7.66
N PHE A 68 -3.34 23.59 6.42
CA PHE A 68 -2.69 22.77 5.38
C PHE A 68 -1.36 23.40 5.00
N VAL A 69 -0.27 22.67 5.16
CA VAL A 69 1.07 23.17 4.82
C VAL A 69 1.81 22.18 3.92
N ILE A 70 2.37 22.70 2.84
CA ILE A 70 3.26 21.93 1.95
C ILE A 70 4.58 22.70 1.80
N GLY A 71 5.70 22.05 2.15
CA GLY A 71 7.02 22.70 2.08
C GLY A 71 8.19 21.73 2.13
N GLU A 72 9.39 22.23 1.85
CA GLU A 72 10.60 21.43 2.06
C GLU A 72 10.95 21.36 3.57
N LYS A 73 10.84 22.49 4.24
CA LYS A 73 10.99 22.63 5.70
C LYS A 73 9.76 23.31 6.26
N ILE A 74 9.14 22.69 7.25
CA ILE A 74 7.95 23.19 7.93
C ILE A 74 8.24 23.28 9.42
N VAL A 75 7.98 24.42 10.02
CA VAL A 75 8.12 24.63 11.47
C VAL A 75 6.83 25.21 12.03
N ILE A 76 6.15 24.46 12.86
CA ILE A 76 5.09 24.98 13.75
C ILE A 76 5.81 25.48 14.99
N GLN A 77 5.89 26.80 15.12
CA GLN A 77 6.70 27.44 16.14
C GLN A 77 6.03 27.44 17.51
N SER A 78 6.84 27.62 18.53
CA SER A 78 6.38 27.88 19.89
C SER A 78 5.38 29.03 19.90
N GLY A 79 4.26 28.85 20.63
CA GLY A 79 3.19 29.83 20.70
C GLY A 79 2.17 29.78 19.53
N ALA A 80 2.40 29.01 18.49
CA ALA A 80 1.39 28.76 17.46
C ALA A 80 0.14 28.09 18.08
N GLN A 81 -1.06 28.51 17.65
CA GLN A 81 -2.32 27.93 18.12
C GLN A 81 -3.16 27.49 16.94
N ILE A 82 -3.54 26.23 16.90
CA ILE A 82 -4.38 25.68 15.84
C ILE A 82 -5.56 24.95 16.47
N ASP A 83 -6.79 25.46 16.21
CA ASP A 83 -7.99 24.98 16.87
C ASP A 83 -8.54 23.69 16.24
N ASN A 84 -8.26 23.44 14.98
CA ASN A 84 -8.74 22.28 14.23
C ASN A 84 -7.61 21.38 13.73
N ASP A 85 -7.90 20.52 12.76
CA ASP A 85 -6.97 19.55 12.20
C ASP A 85 -5.84 20.19 11.40
N ILE A 86 -4.66 19.58 11.47
CA ILE A 86 -3.45 20.04 10.77
C ILE A 86 -2.97 18.95 9.80
N PHE A 87 -2.63 19.37 8.59
CA PHE A 87 -2.06 18.54 7.53
C PHE A 87 -0.72 19.12 7.08
N LEU A 88 0.39 18.44 7.37
CA LEU A 88 1.73 18.87 7.02
C LEU A 88 2.37 17.87 6.06
N LEU A 89 2.85 18.34 4.92
CA LEU A 89 3.60 17.55 3.94
C LEU A 89 4.93 18.23 3.64
N GLY A 90 6.03 17.61 4.07
CA GLY A 90 7.35 18.22 3.89
C GLY A 90 8.52 17.24 4.03
N ARG A 91 9.72 17.68 3.63
CA ARG A 91 10.92 16.88 3.86
C ARG A 91 11.28 16.87 5.34
N SER A 92 11.31 18.03 5.97
CA SER A 92 11.60 18.19 7.40
C SER A 92 10.45 18.92 8.05
N ILE A 93 9.86 18.32 9.08
CA ILE A 93 8.74 18.87 9.83
C ILE A 93 9.12 18.91 11.30
N LEU A 94 9.04 20.09 11.88
CA LEU A 94 9.26 20.32 13.31
C LEU A 94 8.03 20.98 13.91
N VAL A 95 7.49 20.36 14.96
CA VAL A 95 6.49 20.98 15.84
C VAL A 95 7.20 21.30 17.15
N GLU A 96 7.42 22.58 17.40
CA GLU A 96 8.16 23.05 18.58
C GLU A 96 7.35 22.92 19.86
N GLU A 97 8.05 22.95 21.01
CA GLU A 97 7.42 22.99 22.31
C GLU A 97 6.46 24.18 22.42
N GLU A 98 5.46 24.08 23.29
CA GLU A 98 4.47 25.14 23.55
C GLU A 98 3.56 25.49 22.34
N ALA A 99 3.67 24.84 21.19
CA ALA A 99 2.63 24.92 20.17
C ALA A 99 1.35 24.23 20.69
N THR A 100 0.19 24.81 20.42
CA THR A 100 -1.10 24.28 20.85
C THR A 100 -1.85 23.69 19.67
N ILE A 101 -2.10 22.37 19.71
CA ILE A 101 -2.80 21.64 18.65
C ILE A 101 -4.04 21.00 19.24
N ASN A 102 -5.21 21.58 18.97
CA ASN A 102 -6.48 21.15 19.54
C ASN A 102 -7.18 20.06 18.70
N GLY A 103 -6.79 19.91 17.44
CA GLY A 103 -7.29 18.89 16.51
C GLY A 103 -6.42 17.65 16.37
N ASN A 104 -6.62 16.95 15.27
CA ASN A 104 -5.75 15.87 14.81
C ASN A 104 -4.53 16.44 14.07
N LEU A 105 -3.39 15.77 14.21
CA LEU A 105 -2.17 16.13 13.49
C LEU A 105 -1.80 15.02 12.49
N TYR A 106 -1.87 15.35 11.21
CA TYR A 106 -1.52 14.46 10.10
C TYR A 106 -0.22 14.95 9.46
N MET A 107 0.80 14.09 9.41
CA MET A 107 2.10 14.46 8.86
C MET A 107 2.61 13.43 7.87
N GLY A 108 3.16 13.93 6.76
CA GLY A 108 3.89 13.14 5.77
C GLY A 108 5.25 13.75 5.49
N GLY A 109 6.35 12.99 5.69
CA GLY A 109 7.66 13.58 5.48
C GLY A 109 8.84 12.61 5.51
N GLN A 110 10.04 13.19 5.43
CA GLN A 110 11.25 12.42 5.62
C GLN A 110 11.65 12.40 7.10
N ASN A 111 11.86 13.58 7.70
CA ASN A 111 12.22 13.72 9.09
C ASN A 111 11.12 14.50 9.82
N VAL A 112 10.51 13.89 10.80
CA VAL A 112 9.42 14.47 11.58
C VAL A 112 9.81 14.47 13.05
N VAL A 113 9.73 15.64 13.67
CA VAL A 113 9.98 15.83 15.11
C VAL A 113 8.77 16.52 15.72
N VAL A 114 8.21 15.93 16.76
CA VAL A 114 7.08 16.47 17.52
C VAL A 114 7.51 16.70 18.95
N LEU A 115 7.45 17.95 19.40
CA LEU A 115 7.82 18.36 20.76
C LEU A 115 6.62 18.92 21.52
N ALA A 116 5.49 19.23 20.85
CA ALA A 116 4.28 19.77 21.44
C ALA A 116 3.20 18.69 21.67
N PRO A 117 2.31 18.89 22.65
CA PRO A 117 1.14 18.03 22.84
C PRO A 117 0.17 18.09 21.67
N VAL A 118 -0.52 16.98 21.40
CA VAL A 118 -1.58 16.87 20.39
C VAL A 118 -2.87 16.41 21.07
N ALA A 119 -3.89 17.23 21.06
CA ALA A 119 -5.11 16.96 21.83
C ALA A 119 -5.90 15.72 21.35
N LEU A 120 -5.82 15.38 20.06
CA LEU A 120 -6.53 14.23 19.49
C LEU A 120 -5.56 13.17 18.95
N ASN A 121 -5.71 12.74 17.72
CA ASN A 121 -4.88 11.71 17.13
C ASN A 121 -3.63 12.30 16.44
N LEU A 122 -2.54 11.55 16.53
CA LEU A 122 -1.31 11.79 15.80
C LEU A 122 -1.14 10.72 14.73
N VAL A 123 -1.10 11.12 13.46
CA VAL A 123 -0.98 10.22 12.31
C VAL A 123 0.23 10.62 11.48
N VAL A 124 1.24 9.76 11.42
CA VAL A 124 2.50 10.08 10.76
C VAL A 124 2.92 9.01 9.78
N SER A 125 3.29 9.44 8.57
CA SER A 125 3.99 8.62 7.59
C SER A 125 5.33 9.29 7.24
N SER A 126 6.44 8.74 7.76
CA SER A 126 7.77 9.36 7.60
C SER A 126 8.89 8.34 7.60
N VAL A 127 10.09 8.76 7.14
CA VAL A 127 11.28 7.92 7.30
C VAL A 127 11.66 7.89 8.78
N THR A 128 11.74 9.04 9.46
CA THR A 128 11.97 9.11 10.90
C THR A 128 10.87 9.91 11.58
N LEU A 129 10.44 9.43 12.74
CA LEU A 129 9.56 10.14 13.68
C LEU A 129 10.17 10.13 15.06
N ASP A 130 10.45 11.32 15.60
CA ASP A 130 10.93 11.53 16.96
C ASP A 130 9.87 12.25 17.79
N ILE A 131 9.43 11.62 18.88
CA ILE A 131 8.47 12.15 19.85
C ILE A 131 9.24 12.60 21.10
N GLY A 132 9.18 13.89 21.38
CA GLY A 132 9.86 14.51 22.54
C GLY A 132 9.25 14.08 23.88
N SER A 133 10.02 14.31 24.96
CA SER A 133 9.67 13.86 26.33
C SER A 133 8.43 14.54 26.92
N SER A 134 8.10 15.73 26.46
CA SER A 134 6.94 16.53 26.93
C SER A 134 5.65 16.25 26.14
N VAL A 135 5.71 15.40 25.09
CA VAL A 135 4.58 15.17 24.22
C VAL A 135 3.54 14.29 24.88
N GLU A 136 2.30 14.78 24.89
CA GLU A 136 1.12 14.03 25.23
C GLU A 136 0.20 13.96 24.02
N THR A 137 -0.15 12.74 23.59
CA THR A 137 -1.16 12.51 22.54
C THR A 137 -2.47 12.11 23.21
N GLY A 138 -3.50 12.93 23.08
CA GLY A 138 -4.76 12.75 23.78
C GLY A 138 -5.56 11.52 23.36
N ARG A 139 -5.30 10.98 22.17
CA ARG A 139 -5.91 9.75 21.66
C ARG A 139 -4.87 8.78 21.11
N ASN A 140 -5.06 8.31 19.89
CA ASN A 140 -4.20 7.28 19.29
C ASN A 140 -3.04 7.90 18.50
N LEU A 141 -1.93 7.16 18.46
CA LEU A 141 -0.82 7.42 17.55
C LEU A 141 -0.78 6.32 16.48
N PHE A 142 -0.69 6.75 15.22
CA PHE A 142 -0.52 5.87 14.06
C PHE A 142 0.78 6.24 13.35
N PHE A 143 1.70 5.29 13.25
CA PHE A 143 2.96 5.48 12.57
C PHE A 143 3.17 4.47 11.45
N GLY A 144 3.66 4.95 10.31
CA GLY A 144 4.13 4.13 9.20
C GLY A 144 5.44 4.67 8.64
N GLY A 145 6.55 3.91 8.77
CA GLY A 145 7.83 4.44 8.31
C GLY A 145 9.03 3.52 8.56
N PHE A 146 10.22 4.13 8.66
CA PHE A 146 11.44 3.37 8.89
C PHE A 146 11.84 3.36 10.38
N HIS A 147 11.92 4.53 11.01
CA HIS A 147 12.34 4.69 12.40
C HIS A 147 11.31 5.47 13.21
N TYR A 148 10.90 4.91 14.33
CA TYR A 148 10.08 5.54 15.35
C TYR A 148 10.85 5.63 16.65
N SER A 149 10.86 6.80 17.28
CA SER A 149 11.46 7.02 18.59
C SER A 149 10.49 7.80 19.48
N GLN A 150 10.21 7.25 20.66
CA GLN A 150 9.40 7.89 21.69
C GLN A 150 10.24 8.05 22.96
N GLN A 151 10.48 9.30 23.37
CA GLN A 151 11.33 9.62 24.50
C GLN A 151 10.65 9.32 25.86
N PRO A 152 11.42 9.02 26.89
CA PRO A 152 10.90 8.93 28.28
C PRO A 152 10.18 10.20 28.67
N GLY A 153 9.06 10.07 29.39
CA GLY A 153 8.22 11.20 29.81
C GLY A 153 7.04 11.50 28.91
N SER A 154 7.13 11.13 27.64
CA SER A 154 6.00 11.26 26.70
C SER A 154 4.90 10.24 26.98
N SER A 155 3.66 10.58 26.63
CA SER A 155 2.50 9.70 26.82
C SER A 155 1.54 9.67 25.60
N ILE A 156 0.95 8.50 25.37
CA ILE A 156 -0.14 8.30 24.42
C ILE A 156 -1.33 7.80 25.21
N ASN A 157 -2.38 8.63 25.33
CA ASN A 157 -3.56 8.31 26.14
C ASN A 157 -4.47 7.24 25.50
N GLY A 158 -4.30 6.98 24.23
CA GLY A 158 -4.97 5.90 23.49
C GLY A 158 -4.05 4.75 23.17
N ASN A 159 -4.23 4.21 21.97
CA ASN A 159 -3.44 3.10 21.44
C ASN A 159 -2.28 3.62 20.57
N LEU A 160 -1.17 2.89 20.58
CA LEU A 160 -0.10 3.03 19.61
C LEU A 160 -0.20 1.94 18.55
N TYR A 161 -0.31 2.34 17.29
CA TYR A 161 -0.27 1.48 16.10
C TYR A 161 0.93 1.86 15.25
N ALA A 162 1.92 0.99 15.15
CA ALA A 162 3.11 1.30 14.38
C ALA A 162 3.52 0.16 13.44
N ILE A 163 3.94 0.54 12.23
CA ILE A 163 4.56 -0.36 11.27
C ILE A 163 5.85 0.32 10.81
N GLY A 164 7.00 -0.33 11.04
CA GLY A 164 8.28 0.25 10.69
C GLY A 164 9.39 -0.79 10.51
N TYR A 165 10.61 -0.30 10.28
CA TYR A 165 11.78 -1.16 10.33
C TYR A 165 12.30 -1.28 11.76
N GLN A 166 12.46 -0.15 12.46
CA GLN A 166 12.91 -0.11 13.85
C GLN A 166 12.08 0.87 14.69
N LEU A 167 11.76 0.44 15.91
CA LEU A 167 10.96 1.23 16.84
C LEU A 167 11.59 1.23 18.22
N SER A 168 11.76 2.44 18.82
CA SER A 168 12.17 2.64 20.20
C SER A 168 11.01 3.26 20.97
N MET A 169 10.44 2.52 21.90
CA MET A 169 9.35 2.98 22.76
C MET A 169 9.83 3.07 24.19
N HIS A 170 10.13 4.29 24.66
CA HIS A 170 10.63 4.59 26.00
C HIS A 170 9.63 5.44 26.82
N GLY A 171 8.56 5.90 26.20
CA GLY A 171 7.49 6.64 26.86
C GLY A 171 6.40 5.72 27.41
N LYS A 172 5.18 6.26 27.48
CA LYS A 172 4.03 5.59 28.05
C LYS A 172 2.91 5.43 27.03
N VAL A 173 2.22 4.28 27.03
CA VAL A 173 1.00 4.02 26.28
C VAL A 173 -0.09 3.60 27.27
N GLU A 174 -1.15 4.39 27.38
CA GLU A 174 -2.22 4.17 28.36
C GLU A 174 -3.17 3.01 27.96
N GLN A 175 -3.20 2.65 26.67
CA GLN A 175 -4.00 1.53 26.18
C GLN A 175 -3.10 0.48 25.52
N ASN A 176 -3.42 0.03 24.30
CA ASN A 176 -2.73 -1.07 23.66
C ASN A 176 -1.56 -0.60 22.78
N PHE A 177 -0.50 -1.38 22.79
CA PHE A 177 0.68 -1.21 21.95
C PHE A 177 0.68 -2.29 20.86
N ARG A 178 0.44 -1.92 19.61
CA ARG A 178 0.39 -2.85 18.47
C ARG A 178 1.38 -2.47 17.41
N VAL A 179 2.41 -3.29 17.26
CA VAL A 179 3.58 -2.97 16.45
C VAL A 179 3.96 -4.13 15.54
N ARG A 180 4.39 -3.76 14.33
CA ARG A 180 5.07 -4.68 13.42
C ARG A 180 6.37 -4.06 12.94
N ALA A 181 7.51 -4.70 13.24
CA ALA A 181 8.82 -4.20 12.87
C ALA A 181 9.85 -5.33 12.74
N VAL A 182 11.04 -5.00 12.24
CA VAL A 182 12.22 -5.89 12.26
C VAL A 182 12.92 -5.80 13.61
N SER A 183 12.97 -4.59 14.20
CA SER A 183 13.60 -4.32 15.49
C SER A 183 12.67 -3.51 16.37
N VAL A 184 12.49 -3.93 17.61
CA VAL A 184 11.72 -3.21 18.63
C VAL A 184 12.55 -3.12 19.91
N ASP A 185 12.78 -1.91 20.37
CA ASP A 185 13.36 -1.61 21.68
C ASP A 185 12.24 -1.05 22.58
N LEU A 186 11.81 -1.86 23.53
CA LEU A 186 10.75 -1.53 24.49
C LEU A 186 11.34 -1.32 25.86
N ASN A 187 11.35 -0.05 26.31
CA ASN A 187 11.84 0.34 27.63
C ASN A 187 10.89 1.30 28.35
N GLY A 188 9.62 1.34 27.92
CA GLY A 188 8.58 2.20 28.47
C GLY A 188 7.44 1.40 29.11
N GLU A 189 6.36 2.11 29.49
CA GLU A 189 5.18 1.54 30.14
C GLU A 189 4.03 1.34 29.14
N VAL A 190 3.44 0.14 29.11
CA VAL A 190 2.20 -0.19 28.40
C VAL A 190 1.16 -0.63 29.42
N LYS A 191 0.08 0.13 29.59
CA LYS A 191 -0.98 -0.22 30.56
C LYS A 191 -1.96 -1.28 30.04
N GLY A 192 -2.16 -1.36 28.74
CA GLY A 192 -2.98 -2.38 28.08
C GLY A 192 -2.16 -3.55 27.56
N ASP A 193 -2.65 -4.18 26.50
CA ASP A 193 -1.99 -5.31 25.83
C ASP A 193 -0.89 -4.84 24.88
N ALA A 194 0.22 -5.57 24.84
CA ALA A 194 1.30 -5.38 23.88
C ALA A 194 1.29 -6.51 22.85
N GLU A 195 0.95 -6.19 21.60
CA GLU A 195 0.98 -7.09 20.46
C GLU A 195 2.15 -6.72 19.53
N ILE A 196 3.23 -7.50 19.55
CA ILE A 196 4.47 -7.20 18.86
C ILE A 196 4.77 -8.29 17.84
N ALA A 197 4.74 -7.94 16.54
CA ALA A 197 5.12 -8.83 15.46
C ALA A 197 6.51 -8.46 14.94
N ILE A 198 7.50 -9.31 15.23
CA ILE A 198 8.85 -9.19 14.71
C ILE A 198 8.95 -9.92 13.39
N ASP A 199 9.21 -9.18 12.32
CA ASP A 199 9.42 -9.76 10.98
C ASP A 199 10.91 -10.14 10.83
N ALA A 200 11.24 -11.34 11.32
CA ALA A 200 12.60 -11.85 11.31
C ALA A 200 13.07 -12.40 9.93
N SER A 201 12.19 -12.37 8.93
CA SER A 201 12.54 -12.70 7.55
C SER A 201 13.32 -11.58 6.84
N GLY A 202 13.52 -10.46 7.50
CA GLY A 202 14.40 -9.40 7.00
C GLY A 202 15.84 -9.90 7.00
N ASP A 203 16.31 -10.39 5.85
CA ASP A 203 17.74 -10.49 5.58
C ASP A 203 18.34 -9.12 5.85
N ASP A 204 19.14 -9.00 6.91
CA ASP A 204 19.97 -7.81 7.18
C ASP A 204 20.80 -7.42 5.95
N GLU A 205 21.09 -8.37 5.07
CA GLU A 205 21.77 -8.16 3.79
C GLU A 205 20.96 -7.29 2.84
N GLY A 206 19.63 -7.44 2.78
CA GLY A 206 18.79 -6.65 1.89
C GLY A 206 18.82 -5.15 2.21
N ILE A 207 18.77 -4.78 3.49
CA ILE A 207 18.84 -3.38 3.92
C ILE A 207 20.26 -2.82 3.84
N ARG A 208 21.28 -3.61 4.14
CA ARG A 208 22.69 -3.18 4.01
C ARG A 208 23.04 -2.72 2.60
N ILE A 209 22.39 -3.27 1.57
CA ILE A 209 22.56 -2.81 0.19
C ILE A 209 22.00 -1.39 0.02
N TRP A 210 20.93 -1.03 0.72
CA TRP A 210 20.28 0.28 0.61
C TRP A 210 20.84 1.33 1.56
N LEU A 211 21.51 0.92 2.67
CA LEU A 211 22.07 1.83 3.66
C LEU A 211 22.97 2.94 3.06
N PRO A 212 23.87 2.69 2.09
CA PRO A 212 24.67 3.75 1.49
C PRO A 212 23.84 4.81 0.77
N TYR A 213 22.70 4.41 0.19
CA TYR A 213 21.78 5.32 -0.49
C TYR A 213 20.88 6.07 0.52
N MET A 214 20.72 5.50 1.73
CA MET A 214 19.93 6.06 2.82
C MET A 214 20.73 7.04 3.72
N GLN A 215 22.04 7.16 3.56
CA GLN A 215 22.87 8.08 4.35
C GLN A 215 22.42 9.55 4.26
N GLN A 216 21.79 9.94 3.16
CA GLN A 216 21.21 11.28 3.01
C GLN A 216 19.91 11.48 3.80
N LEU A 217 19.35 10.42 4.37
CA LEU A 217 18.06 10.42 5.05
C LEU A 217 18.14 10.65 6.57
N ASN A 218 19.34 10.92 7.12
CA ASN A 218 19.59 11.07 8.58
C ASN A 218 18.95 9.94 9.41
N ILE A 219 19.10 8.70 8.93
CA ILE A 219 18.58 7.54 9.65
C ILE A 219 19.48 7.26 10.85
N PRO A 220 18.91 7.13 12.06
CA PRO A 220 19.67 6.71 13.24
C PRO A 220 20.31 5.34 13.07
N ASP A 221 21.29 5.04 13.93
CA ASP A 221 21.95 3.73 13.97
C ASP A 221 20.91 2.60 14.03
N LEU A 222 21.21 1.50 13.34
CA LEU A 222 20.29 0.37 13.30
C LEU A 222 20.29 -0.34 14.66
N LEU A 223 19.08 -0.55 15.17
CA LEU A 223 18.86 -1.38 16.35
C LEU A 223 19.13 -2.85 16.05
N PRO A 224 19.54 -3.65 17.05
CA PRO A 224 19.62 -5.09 16.91
C PRO A 224 18.28 -5.68 16.46
N THR A 225 18.31 -6.62 15.52
CA THR A 225 17.09 -7.30 15.05
C THR A 225 16.43 -8.10 16.16
N GLY A 226 15.11 -7.97 16.24
CA GLY A 226 14.32 -8.67 17.24
C GLY A 226 13.63 -7.73 18.24
N LEU A 227 13.16 -8.29 19.35
CA LEU A 227 12.60 -7.56 20.49
C LEU A 227 13.65 -7.46 21.58
N VAL A 228 14.05 -6.26 21.91
CA VAL A 228 14.84 -5.94 23.09
C VAL A 228 13.90 -5.31 24.12
N VAL A 229 13.97 -5.79 25.36
CA VAL A 229 13.14 -5.26 26.44
C VAL A 229 14.08 -4.76 27.52
N GLY A 230 13.95 -3.46 27.82
CA GLY A 230 14.80 -2.78 28.81
C GLY A 230 14.31 -2.98 30.24
N ASP A 231 15.15 -2.61 31.20
CA ASP A 231 14.89 -2.79 32.65
C ASP A 231 13.73 -1.94 33.18
N GLN A 232 13.34 -0.88 32.47
CA GLN A 232 12.22 -0.02 32.82
C GLN A 232 10.91 -0.40 32.13
N ALA A 233 10.95 -1.41 31.27
CA ALA A 233 9.76 -1.85 30.56
C ALA A 233 8.73 -2.45 31.52
N SER A 234 7.48 -2.04 31.35
CA SER A 234 6.34 -2.56 32.13
C SER A 234 5.14 -2.75 31.23
N ILE A 235 4.52 -3.94 31.30
CA ILE A 235 3.30 -4.26 30.55
C ILE A 235 2.27 -4.79 31.55
N ASN A 236 1.18 -4.05 31.75
CA ASN A 236 0.14 -4.42 32.71
C ASN A 236 -0.89 -5.41 32.12
N GLY A 237 -1.03 -5.43 30.79
CA GLY A 237 -1.84 -6.40 30.05
C GLY A 237 -1.05 -7.62 29.61
N GLN A 238 -1.51 -8.27 28.55
CA GLN A 238 -0.86 -9.43 27.95
C GLN A 238 0.23 -8.99 26.98
N LEU A 239 1.38 -9.68 27.01
CA LEU A 239 2.37 -9.59 25.95
C LEU A 239 2.15 -10.71 24.95
N ILE A 240 1.75 -10.35 23.74
CA ILE A 240 1.59 -11.28 22.60
C ILE A 240 2.70 -10.92 21.61
N TYR A 241 3.68 -11.79 21.42
CA TYR A 241 4.72 -11.53 20.43
C TYR A 241 4.80 -12.66 19.39
N THR A 242 5.11 -12.27 18.16
CA THR A 242 5.37 -13.18 17.06
C THR A 242 6.79 -13.00 16.60
N SER A 243 7.62 -14.04 16.70
CA SER A 243 9.02 -13.99 16.27
C SER A 243 9.46 -15.35 15.74
N ALA A 244 10.38 -15.37 14.75
CA ALA A 244 10.99 -16.59 14.25
C ALA A 244 12.00 -17.20 15.25
N LYS A 245 12.49 -16.40 16.23
CA LYS A 245 13.38 -16.85 17.29
C LYS A 245 12.65 -16.82 18.63
N SER A 246 12.87 -17.84 19.47
CA SER A 246 12.36 -17.82 20.85
C SER A 246 13.10 -16.73 21.66
N LEU A 247 12.32 -15.91 22.36
CA LEU A 247 12.83 -14.81 23.19
C LEU A 247 12.73 -15.12 24.70
N GLU A 248 12.39 -16.37 25.04
CA GLU A 248 12.12 -16.79 26.43
C GLU A 248 13.23 -16.43 27.41
N GLU A 249 14.49 -16.44 26.97
CA GLU A 249 15.66 -16.13 27.82
C GLU A 249 15.72 -14.62 28.15
N ASN A 250 15.34 -13.75 27.22
CA ASN A 250 15.33 -12.29 27.40
C ASN A 250 14.11 -11.80 28.20
N LEU A 251 13.05 -12.59 28.24
CA LEU A 251 11.77 -12.23 28.89
C LEU A 251 11.67 -12.69 30.35
N ARG A 252 12.55 -13.59 30.81
CA ARG A 252 12.49 -14.19 32.17
C ARG A 252 12.69 -13.19 33.31
N ASN A 253 13.32 -12.07 33.08
CA ASN A 253 13.68 -11.09 34.11
C ASN A 253 12.74 -9.88 34.16
N LEU A 254 11.68 -9.88 33.37
CA LEU A 254 10.77 -8.76 33.26
C LEU A 254 9.66 -8.80 34.31
N PRO A 255 9.29 -7.67 34.90
CA PRO A 255 8.10 -7.55 35.73
C PRO A 255 6.86 -7.53 34.84
N LEU A 256 6.60 -8.64 34.15
CA LEU A 256 5.39 -8.83 33.35
C LEU A 256 4.26 -9.23 34.31
N GLN A 257 3.25 -8.42 34.42
CA GLN A 257 2.03 -8.76 35.16
C GLN A 257 1.07 -9.62 34.32
N GLY A 258 1.34 -9.79 33.02
CA GLY A 258 0.53 -10.51 32.06
C GLY A 258 1.12 -11.85 31.59
N VAL A 259 0.30 -12.67 30.96
CA VAL A 259 0.71 -13.93 30.32
C VAL A 259 1.54 -13.61 29.07
N VAL A 260 2.73 -14.19 28.97
CA VAL A 260 3.55 -14.13 27.76
C VAL A 260 3.14 -15.25 26.83
N GLU A 261 2.49 -14.93 25.74
CA GLU A 261 2.18 -15.89 24.68
C GLU A 261 3.19 -15.71 23.52
N ASN A 262 4.04 -16.70 23.32
CA ASN A 262 4.89 -16.78 22.13
C ASN A 262 4.12 -17.47 21.01
N ILE A 263 3.64 -16.68 20.07
CA ILE A 263 3.14 -17.21 18.81
C ILE A 263 4.36 -17.32 17.90
N ALA A 264 5.14 -18.42 17.98
CA ALA A 264 6.13 -18.75 16.98
C ALA A 264 5.51 -18.53 15.60
N GLU A 265 6.21 -17.83 14.70
CA GLU A 265 5.67 -17.41 13.41
C GLU A 265 4.72 -18.47 12.85
N PRO A 266 3.47 -18.20 12.68
CA PRO A 266 2.56 -19.24 12.31
C PRO A 266 2.95 -19.67 10.91
N GLN A 267 3.40 -20.88 10.78
CA GLN A 267 2.99 -21.63 9.61
C GLN A 267 1.45 -21.59 9.60
N LEU A 268 0.89 -20.38 9.28
CA LEU A 268 -0.53 -20.13 9.04
C LEU A 268 -1.51 -20.76 10.07
N SER A 269 -1.22 -20.65 11.35
CA SER A 269 -2.16 -21.03 12.42
C SER A 269 -3.09 -19.84 12.72
N GLN A 270 -4.37 -20.00 12.46
CA GLN A 270 -5.39 -19.08 12.96
C GLN A 270 -5.94 -19.68 14.26
N THR A 271 -5.85 -18.92 15.34
CA THR A 271 -6.51 -19.26 16.61
C THR A 271 -8.02 -19.21 16.38
N GLY A 272 -8.69 -20.34 16.60
CA GLY A 272 -10.15 -20.38 16.62
C GLY A 272 -10.68 -19.68 17.88
N ALA A 273 -11.95 -19.30 17.88
CA ALA A 273 -12.63 -18.62 18.98
C ALA A 273 -12.59 -19.38 20.34
N ASP A 274 -12.11 -20.62 20.36
CA ASP A 274 -12.02 -21.48 21.53
C ASP A 274 -10.60 -21.68 22.10
N GLY A 275 -9.63 -20.82 21.73
CA GLY A 275 -8.26 -20.88 22.27
C GLY A 275 -7.45 -22.14 21.88
N LYS A 276 -7.98 -23.04 21.06
CA LYS A 276 -7.25 -24.20 20.55
C LYS A 276 -6.48 -23.80 19.28
N VAL A 277 -5.16 -24.01 19.30
CA VAL A 277 -4.31 -23.90 18.12
C VAL A 277 -4.76 -24.94 17.09
N VAL A 278 -5.53 -24.50 16.11
CA VAL A 278 -5.90 -25.34 14.97
C VAL A 278 -4.75 -25.26 13.98
N THR A 279 -3.84 -26.20 14.04
CA THR A 279 -2.86 -26.45 12.97
C THR A 279 -3.62 -26.76 11.70
N LYS A 280 -3.90 -25.75 10.90
CA LYS A 280 -4.53 -25.97 9.60
C LYS A 280 -3.52 -26.68 8.71
N ASN A 281 -3.82 -27.92 8.37
CA ASN A 281 -3.08 -28.71 7.40
C ASN A 281 -2.76 -27.83 6.17
N PRO A 282 -1.49 -27.68 5.72
CA PRO A 282 -1.12 -26.85 4.57
C PRO A 282 -1.89 -27.23 3.31
N PHE A 283 -2.37 -28.46 3.22
CA PHE A 283 -3.25 -28.93 2.16
C PHE A 283 -4.62 -28.21 2.21
N VAL A 284 -5.24 -28.09 3.39
CA VAL A 284 -6.54 -27.41 3.57
C VAL A 284 -6.45 -25.92 3.18
N LEU A 285 -5.35 -25.25 3.52
CA LEU A 285 -5.11 -23.85 3.14
C LEU A 285 -4.89 -23.69 1.63
N ARG A 286 -4.25 -24.68 1.00
CA ARG A 286 -4.08 -24.69 -0.46
C ARG A 286 -5.43 -24.90 -1.15
N VAL A 287 -6.23 -25.82 -0.68
CA VAL A 287 -7.60 -26.06 -1.16
C VAL A 287 -8.48 -24.83 -0.97
N PHE A 288 -8.43 -24.17 0.18
CA PHE A 288 -9.21 -22.95 0.43
C PHE A 288 -8.78 -21.78 -0.46
N ARG A 289 -7.48 -21.63 -0.75
CA ARG A 289 -6.97 -20.66 -1.73
C ARG A 289 -7.48 -20.95 -3.14
N MET A 290 -7.46 -22.23 -3.54
CA MET A 290 -7.99 -22.67 -4.83
C MET A 290 -9.50 -22.40 -4.94
N LEU A 291 -10.28 -22.73 -3.90
CA LEU A 291 -11.71 -22.45 -3.86
C LEU A 291 -12.02 -20.95 -3.97
N ARG A 292 -11.27 -20.11 -3.28
CA ARG A 292 -11.42 -18.66 -3.38
C ARG A 292 -11.07 -18.13 -4.78
N GLN A 293 -10.01 -18.66 -5.39
CA GLN A 293 -9.65 -18.33 -6.77
C GLN A 293 -10.71 -18.84 -7.75
N LEU A 294 -11.24 -20.03 -7.53
CA LEU A 294 -12.32 -20.60 -8.33
C LEU A 294 -13.56 -19.69 -8.29
N VAL A 295 -14.04 -19.35 -7.09
CA VAL A 295 -15.21 -18.47 -6.94
C VAL A 295 -14.98 -17.11 -7.61
N GLY A 296 -13.83 -16.49 -7.41
CA GLY A 296 -13.48 -15.21 -8.04
C GLY A 296 -13.43 -15.30 -9.56
N LEU A 297 -12.77 -16.32 -10.12
CA LEU A 297 -12.70 -16.53 -11.57
C LEU A 297 -14.06 -16.89 -12.16
N LEU A 298 -14.87 -17.70 -11.47
CA LEU A 298 -16.21 -18.05 -11.94
C LEU A 298 -17.15 -16.86 -11.97
N LEU A 299 -17.15 -16.04 -10.91
CA LEU A 299 -17.95 -14.80 -10.88
C LEU A 299 -17.57 -13.87 -12.05
N PHE A 300 -16.27 -13.69 -12.26
CA PHE A 300 -15.78 -12.85 -13.36
C PHE A 300 -16.03 -13.49 -14.73
N ALA A 301 -15.97 -14.82 -14.85
CA ALA A 301 -16.32 -15.56 -16.04
C ALA A 301 -17.80 -15.42 -16.41
N VAL A 302 -18.71 -15.47 -15.43
CA VAL A 302 -20.15 -15.25 -15.63
C VAL A 302 -20.42 -13.83 -16.12
N ILE A 303 -19.79 -12.84 -15.51
CA ILE A 303 -19.91 -11.44 -15.93
C ILE A 303 -19.38 -11.27 -17.37
N SER A 304 -18.16 -11.75 -17.66
CA SER A 304 -17.56 -11.67 -18.99
C SER A 304 -18.38 -12.43 -20.05
N TRP A 305 -18.98 -13.55 -19.67
CA TRP A 305 -19.88 -14.30 -20.53
C TRP A 305 -21.18 -13.53 -20.83
N ARG A 306 -21.76 -12.86 -19.82
CA ARG A 306 -23.01 -12.11 -19.99
C ARG A 306 -22.86 -10.97 -21.00
N PHE A 307 -21.71 -10.31 -21.02
CA PHE A 307 -21.44 -9.14 -21.87
C PHE A 307 -20.62 -9.46 -23.13
N GLY A 308 -19.82 -10.54 -23.14
CA GLY A 308 -18.86 -10.83 -24.19
C GLY A 308 -18.92 -12.25 -24.78
N LYS A 309 -20.07 -12.94 -24.72
CA LYS A 309 -20.23 -14.32 -25.17
C LYS A 309 -19.74 -14.55 -26.60
N SER A 310 -20.14 -13.70 -27.55
CA SER A 310 -19.75 -13.78 -28.94
C SER A 310 -18.25 -13.63 -29.12
N TYR A 311 -17.66 -12.63 -28.49
CA TYR A 311 -16.22 -12.35 -28.53
C TYR A 311 -15.38 -13.48 -27.92
N ILE A 312 -15.80 -14.05 -26.78
CA ILE A 312 -15.08 -15.18 -26.14
C ILE A 312 -15.11 -16.42 -27.02
N SER A 313 -16.28 -16.74 -27.61
CA SER A 313 -16.44 -17.91 -28.49
C SER A 313 -15.62 -17.77 -29.76
N GLU A 314 -15.65 -16.61 -30.43
CA GLU A 314 -14.91 -16.35 -31.67
C GLU A 314 -13.39 -16.29 -31.40
N SER A 315 -12.94 -15.56 -30.35
CA SER A 315 -11.53 -15.53 -29.94
C SER A 315 -11.02 -16.93 -29.61
N SER A 316 -11.83 -17.78 -28.99
CA SER A 316 -11.49 -19.16 -28.69
C SER A 316 -11.20 -19.98 -29.95
N GLN A 317 -11.99 -19.82 -31.02
CA GLN A 317 -11.75 -20.49 -32.31
C GLN A 317 -10.47 -20.00 -32.98
N ILE A 318 -10.19 -18.69 -32.91
CA ILE A 318 -8.96 -18.09 -33.46
C ILE A 318 -7.74 -18.58 -32.69
N ALA A 319 -7.81 -18.62 -31.36
CA ALA A 319 -6.72 -19.09 -30.50
C ALA A 319 -6.24 -20.50 -30.88
N ILE A 320 -7.14 -21.36 -31.30
CA ILE A 320 -6.82 -22.75 -31.65
C ILE A 320 -6.39 -22.90 -33.10
N SER A 321 -7.05 -22.18 -34.02
CA SER A 321 -6.72 -22.27 -35.44
C SER A 321 -5.32 -21.73 -35.74
N ARG A 322 -4.84 -20.75 -34.96
CA ARG A 322 -3.55 -20.08 -35.18
C ARG A 322 -2.83 -19.78 -33.84
N PRO A 323 -2.47 -20.78 -33.02
CA PRO A 323 -1.97 -20.55 -31.65
C PRO A 323 -0.64 -19.80 -31.65
N VAL A 324 0.29 -20.12 -32.54
CA VAL A 324 1.61 -19.45 -32.60
C VAL A 324 1.48 -17.99 -33.03
N ASN A 325 0.63 -17.73 -34.03
CA ASN A 325 0.39 -16.35 -34.50
C ASN A 325 -0.31 -15.52 -33.39
N SER A 326 -1.31 -16.10 -32.72
CA SER A 326 -1.97 -15.45 -31.59
C SER A 326 -0.99 -15.15 -30.45
N MET A 327 -0.08 -16.07 -30.14
CA MET A 327 0.96 -15.84 -29.12
C MET A 327 1.90 -14.70 -29.52
N GLY A 328 2.34 -14.66 -30.78
CA GLY A 328 3.20 -13.58 -31.31
C GLY A 328 2.52 -12.21 -31.25
N VAL A 329 1.26 -12.14 -31.70
CA VAL A 329 0.47 -10.89 -31.65
C VAL A 329 0.18 -10.50 -30.19
N GLY A 330 -0.12 -11.44 -29.30
CA GLY A 330 -0.32 -11.16 -27.88
C GLY A 330 0.93 -10.63 -27.20
N PHE A 331 2.09 -11.17 -27.53
CA PHE A 331 3.37 -10.64 -27.03
C PHE A 331 3.61 -9.23 -27.57
N LEU A 332 3.44 -9.02 -28.87
CA LEU A 332 3.61 -7.71 -29.49
C LEU A 332 2.62 -6.67 -28.91
N SER A 333 1.35 -7.03 -28.78
CA SER A 333 0.33 -6.16 -28.18
C SER A 333 0.70 -5.76 -26.74
N THR A 334 1.18 -6.71 -25.95
CA THR A 334 1.63 -6.44 -24.58
C THR A 334 2.81 -5.46 -24.58
N LEU A 335 3.79 -5.69 -25.45
CA LEU A 335 4.94 -4.80 -25.60
C LEU A 335 4.52 -3.38 -26.02
N VAL A 336 3.63 -3.28 -27.03
CA VAL A 336 3.13 -1.99 -27.53
C VAL A 336 2.36 -1.22 -26.43
N VAL A 337 1.54 -1.89 -25.62
CA VAL A 337 0.81 -1.24 -24.55
C VAL A 337 1.76 -0.67 -23.48
N TYR A 338 2.75 -1.43 -23.02
CA TYR A 338 3.70 -0.93 -22.02
C TYR A 338 4.64 0.16 -22.57
N LEU A 339 5.16 -0.01 -23.78
CA LEU A 339 5.97 1.01 -24.43
C LEU A 339 5.14 2.25 -24.76
N GLY A 340 3.90 2.08 -25.21
CA GLY A 340 2.98 3.19 -25.45
C GLY A 340 2.67 3.97 -24.18
N ALA A 341 2.45 3.28 -23.06
CA ALA A 341 2.26 3.91 -21.76
C ALA A 341 3.50 4.69 -21.32
N LEU A 342 4.70 4.16 -21.53
CA LEU A 342 5.96 4.85 -21.24
C LEU A 342 6.13 6.10 -22.11
N VAL A 343 5.89 6.00 -23.40
CA VAL A 343 5.94 7.15 -24.32
C VAL A 343 4.90 8.20 -23.95
N ALA A 344 3.67 7.78 -23.65
CA ALA A 344 2.61 8.68 -23.21
C ALA A 344 3.00 9.41 -21.92
N PHE A 345 3.59 8.71 -20.96
CA PHE A 345 4.10 9.30 -19.72
C PHE A 345 5.17 10.37 -20.00
N ILE A 346 6.14 10.05 -20.84
CA ILE A 346 7.21 11.02 -21.24
C ILE A 346 6.58 12.24 -21.91
N LEU A 347 5.61 12.06 -22.81
CA LEU A 347 4.94 13.18 -23.48
C LEU A 347 4.14 14.04 -22.50
N ILE A 348 3.44 13.43 -21.53
CA ILE A 348 2.71 14.16 -20.49
C ILE A 348 3.69 14.99 -19.66
N CYS A 349 4.82 14.41 -19.25
CA CYS A 349 5.86 15.13 -18.52
C CYS A 349 6.41 16.31 -19.33
N LEU A 350 6.70 16.11 -20.61
CA LEU A 350 7.20 17.19 -21.49
C LEU A 350 6.17 18.31 -21.64
N ILE A 351 4.90 17.98 -21.87
CA ILE A 351 3.82 18.96 -21.95
C ILE A 351 3.68 19.73 -20.64
N ALA A 352 3.71 19.03 -19.51
CA ALA A 352 3.63 19.65 -18.19
C ALA A 352 4.80 20.60 -17.94
N ILE A 353 6.02 20.23 -18.29
CA ILE A 353 7.21 21.09 -18.18
C ILE A 353 7.07 22.33 -19.06
N VAL A 354 6.67 22.16 -20.31
CA VAL A 354 6.49 23.29 -21.26
C VAL A 354 5.45 24.27 -20.71
N LEU A 355 4.31 23.78 -20.25
CA LEU A 355 3.27 24.62 -19.67
C LEU A 355 3.74 25.32 -18.39
N GLY A 356 4.53 24.65 -17.57
CA GLY A 356 5.14 25.23 -16.37
C GLY A 356 6.08 26.40 -16.72
N VAL A 357 6.91 26.26 -17.76
CA VAL A 357 7.79 27.34 -18.25
C VAL A 357 6.99 28.56 -18.72
N PHE A 358 5.80 28.35 -19.32
CA PHE A 358 4.90 29.43 -19.72
C PHE A 358 4.01 29.99 -18.61
N THR A 359 4.34 29.73 -17.35
CA THR A 359 3.59 30.18 -16.14
C THR A 359 2.16 29.65 -16.00
N LEU A 360 1.80 28.63 -16.78
CA LEU A 360 0.49 28.00 -16.74
C LEU A 360 0.45 26.81 -15.73
N ASN A 361 0.93 27.04 -14.51
CA ASN A 361 1.16 25.99 -13.51
C ASN A 361 -0.10 25.18 -13.16
N GLN A 362 -1.25 25.83 -13.05
CA GLN A 362 -2.52 25.13 -12.77
C GLN A 362 -2.91 24.19 -13.93
N LEU A 363 -2.75 24.63 -15.17
CA LEU A 363 -3.04 23.81 -16.35
C LEU A 363 -2.02 22.68 -16.49
N SER A 364 -0.74 22.93 -16.20
CA SER A 364 0.32 21.94 -16.16
C SER A 364 0.01 20.82 -15.19
N SER A 365 -0.31 21.15 -13.94
CA SER A 365 -0.66 20.15 -12.91
C SER A 365 -1.92 19.38 -13.27
N LEU A 366 -2.95 20.03 -13.79
CA LEU A 366 -4.18 19.40 -14.22
C LEU A 366 -3.93 18.33 -15.31
N ILE A 367 -3.17 18.70 -16.36
CA ILE A 367 -2.83 17.81 -17.48
C ILE A 367 -1.97 16.64 -16.98
N PHE A 368 -1.03 16.91 -16.08
CA PHE A 368 -0.20 15.89 -15.49
C PHE A 368 -1.00 14.85 -14.70
N PHE A 369 -1.86 15.29 -13.77
CA PHE A 369 -2.67 14.37 -12.96
C PHE A 369 -3.70 13.62 -13.79
N ILE A 370 -4.40 14.29 -14.71
CA ILE A 370 -5.36 13.62 -15.60
C ILE A 370 -4.63 12.63 -16.50
N GLY A 371 -3.49 13.01 -17.08
CA GLY A 371 -2.71 12.14 -17.95
C GLY A 371 -2.23 10.88 -17.24
N ILE A 372 -1.70 11.01 -16.03
CA ILE A 372 -1.32 9.85 -15.19
C ILE A 372 -2.53 8.98 -14.87
N ALA A 373 -3.65 9.57 -14.48
CA ALA A 373 -4.87 8.83 -14.18
C ALA A 373 -5.36 8.01 -15.39
N VAL A 374 -5.30 8.59 -16.59
CA VAL A 374 -5.65 7.89 -17.84
C VAL A 374 -4.68 6.73 -18.13
N ILE A 375 -3.37 6.92 -17.94
CA ILE A 375 -2.38 5.85 -18.11
C ILE A 375 -2.65 4.72 -17.12
N ILE A 376 -2.84 5.03 -15.84
CA ILE A 376 -3.11 4.03 -14.80
C ILE A 376 -4.39 3.27 -15.12
N LEU A 377 -5.46 3.97 -15.51
CA LEU A 377 -6.72 3.34 -15.88
C LEU A 377 -6.56 2.43 -17.10
N SER A 378 -5.86 2.88 -18.13
CA SER A 378 -5.60 2.11 -19.34
C SER A 378 -4.79 0.83 -19.05
N LEU A 379 -3.75 0.94 -18.22
CA LEU A 379 -2.95 -0.22 -17.78
C LEU A 379 -3.76 -1.16 -16.90
N ALA A 380 -4.65 -0.64 -16.04
CA ALA A 380 -5.54 -1.46 -15.21
C ALA A 380 -6.54 -2.24 -16.07
N VAL A 381 -7.17 -1.60 -17.05
CA VAL A 381 -8.09 -2.26 -18.00
C VAL A 381 -7.35 -3.33 -18.79
N PHE A 382 -6.19 -2.99 -19.35
CA PHE A 382 -5.37 -3.97 -20.07
C PHE A 382 -4.94 -5.13 -19.17
N GLY A 383 -4.54 -4.86 -17.94
CA GLY A 383 -4.20 -5.87 -16.94
C GLY A 383 -5.36 -6.82 -16.64
N ILE A 384 -6.58 -6.31 -16.51
CA ILE A 384 -7.78 -7.12 -16.32
C ILE A 384 -8.01 -8.02 -17.54
N LEU A 385 -7.92 -7.47 -18.76
CA LEU A 385 -8.03 -8.25 -19.99
C LEU A 385 -6.97 -9.35 -20.08
N ALA A 386 -5.72 -9.01 -19.78
CA ALA A 386 -4.58 -9.91 -19.84
C ALA A 386 -4.63 -11.02 -18.77
N ILE A 387 -5.04 -10.68 -17.53
CA ILE A 387 -5.02 -11.61 -16.39
C ILE A 387 -6.27 -12.49 -16.34
N TYR A 388 -7.43 -11.97 -16.74
CA TYR A 388 -8.71 -12.66 -16.58
C TYR A 388 -9.33 -13.08 -17.90
N VAL A 389 -9.63 -12.13 -18.80
CA VAL A 389 -10.41 -12.41 -20.01
C VAL A 389 -9.66 -13.34 -20.96
N SER A 390 -8.34 -13.15 -21.12
CA SER A 390 -7.50 -14.01 -21.93
C SER A 390 -7.58 -15.50 -21.54
N LYS A 391 -7.71 -15.76 -20.23
CA LYS A 391 -7.81 -17.13 -19.71
C LYS A 391 -9.15 -17.77 -20.04
N PHE A 392 -10.22 -16.98 -20.10
CA PHE A 392 -11.54 -17.50 -20.46
C PHE A 392 -11.63 -17.95 -21.91
N VAL A 393 -10.85 -17.33 -22.79
CA VAL A 393 -10.76 -17.72 -24.21
C VAL A 393 -10.30 -19.18 -24.36
N LEU A 394 -9.20 -19.53 -23.69
CA LEU A 394 -8.69 -20.91 -23.76
C LEU A 394 -9.46 -21.88 -22.85
N ALA A 395 -9.93 -21.40 -21.70
CA ALA A 395 -10.78 -22.19 -20.80
C ALA A 395 -12.07 -22.64 -21.51
N TYR A 396 -12.72 -21.72 -22.24
CA TYR A 396 -13.92 -22.06 -23.01
C TYR A 396 -13.68 -23.19 -24.01
N TRP A 397 -12.55 -23.16 -24.73
CA TRP A 397 -12.16 -24.25 -25.63
C TRP A 397 -11.91 -25.56 -24.90
N ALA A 398 -11.06 -25.52 -23.83
CA ALA A 398 -10.67 -26.72 -23.12
C ALA A 398 -11.90 -27.43 -22.51
N GLY A 399 -12.83 -26.66 -21.95
CA GLY A 399 -14.09 -27.20 -21.44
C GLY A 399 -14.99 -27.76 -22.56
N GLY A 400 -15.06 -27.06 -23.70
CA GLY A 400 -15.78 -27.54 -24.89
C GLY A 400 -15.22 -28.86 -25.44
N PHE A 401 -13.90 -29.00 -25.45
CA PHE A 401 -13.23 -30.24 -25.86
C PHE A 401 -13.61 -31.40 -24.92
N VAL A 402 -13.60 -31.18 -23.60
CA VAL A 402 -14.01 -32.16 -22.59
C VAL A 402 -15.49 -32.57 -22.80
N LEU A 403 -16.39 -31.60 -22.89
CA LEU A 403 -17.82 -31.87 -23.07
C LEU A 403 -18.12 -32.63 -24.37
N ASN A 404 -17.42 -32.32 -25.48
CA ASN A 404 -17.57 -33.03 -26.74
C ASN A 404 -17.12 -34.50 -26.65
N LYS A 405 -16.00 -34.73 -25.91
CA LYS A 405 -15.50 -36.11 -25.69
C LYS A 405 -16.48 -36.96 -24.89
N PHE A 406 -17.17 -36.35 -23.91
CA PHE A 406 -18.18 -37.04 -23.11
C PHE A 406 -19.60 -36.99 -23.71
N LYS A 407 -19.77 -36.51 -24.97
CA LYS A 407 -21.05 -36.39 -25.68
C LYS A 407 -22.16 -35.68 -24.89
N PHE A 408 -21.78 -34.70 -24.09
CA PHE A 408 -22.73 -33.91 -23.30
C PHE A 408 -23.53 -32.96 -24.23
N GLY A 409 -24.83 -33.24 -24.37
CA GLY A 409 -25.76 -32.55 -25.28
C GLY A 409 -26.80 -31.66 -24.60
N GLY A 410 -26.45 -30.96 -23.50
CA GLY A 410 -27.38 -30.17 -22.72
C GLY A 410 -27.68 -28.77 -23.30
N LYS A 411 -28.85 -28.19 -22.89
CA LYS A 411 -29.38 -26.90 -23.35
C LYS A 411 -28.48 -25.70 -23.08
N ASN A 412 -27.48 -25.81 -22.15
CA ASN A 412 -26.51 -24.78 -21.76
C ASN A 412 -25.06 -25.24 -21.97
N LYS A 413 -24.78 -25.96 -23.06
CA LYS A 413 -23.46 -26.53 -23.37
C LYS A 413 -22.34 -25.48 -23.31
N GLU A 414 -22.60 -24.27 -23.78
CA GLU A 414 -21.62 -23.19 -23.85
C GLU A 414 -21.23 -22.69 -22.45
N PHE A 415 -22.20 -22.53 -21.56
CA PHE A 415 -21.94 -22.16 -20.16
C PHE A 415 -21.12 -23.26 -19.44
N TRP A 416 -21.52 -24.52 -19.62
CA TRP A 416 -20.78 -25.64 -19.04
C TRP A 416 -19.37 -25.79 -19.62
N SER A 417 -19.18 -25.41 -20.88
CA SER A 417 -17.85 -25.34 -21.52
C SER A 417 -16.95 -24.37 -20.77
N LEU A 418 -17.40 -23.14 -20.50
CA LEU A 418 -16.64 -22.16 -19.76
C LEU A 418 -16.38 -22.60 -18.31
N PHE A 419 -17.40 -23.13 -17.63
CA PHE A 419 -17.31 -23.59 -16.24
C PHE A 419 -16.25 -24.70 -16.09
N ILE A 420 -16.37 -25.78 -16.87
CA ILE A 420 -15.43 -26.91 -16.83
C ILE A 420 -14.02 -26.47 -17.21
N GLY A 421 -13.90 -25.59 -18.19
CA GLY A 421 -12.61 -25.05 -18.60
C GLY A 421 -11.91 -24.22 -17.51
N VAL A 422 -12.67 -23.40 -16.78
CA VAL A 422 -12.12 -22.62 -15.63
C VAL A 422 -11.68 -23.56 -14.51
N VAL A 423 -12.47 -24.59 -14.20
CA VAL A 423 -12.10 -25.61 -13.22
C VAL A 423 -10.82 -26.32 -13.62
N LEU A 424 -10.72 -26.73 -14.91
CA LEU A 424 -9.53 -27.39 -15.44
C LEU A 424 -8.29 -26.49 -15.38
N TYR A 425 -8.45 -25.21 -15.73
CA TYR A 425 -7.38 -24.22 -15.65
C TYR A 425 -6.84 -24.08 -14.21
N ILE A 426 -7.71 -24.05 -13.21
CA ILE A 426 -7.31 -23.92 -11.80
C ILE A 426 -6.58 -25.18 -11.33
N ILE A 427 -7.07 -26.37 -11.70
CA ILE A 427 -6.42 -27.65 -11.35
C ILE A 427 -5.00 -27.71 -11.95
N LEU A 428 -4.86 -27.38 -13.21
CA LEU A 428 -3.55 -27.36 -13.90
C LEU A 428 -2.65 -26.25 -13.37
N GLY A 429 -3.21 -25.10 -13.05
CA GLY A 429 -2.53 -23.96 -12.45
C GLY A 429 -2.01 -24.20 -11.04
N ALA A 430 -2.53 -25.22 -10.36
CA ALA A 430 -2.09 -25.63 -9.03
C ALA A 430 -0.71 -26.33 -9.02
N ILE A 431 -0.25 -26.82 -10.18
CA ILE A 431 1.06 -27.46 -10.32
C ILE A 431 2.15 -26.38 -10.31
N PRO A 432 3.07 -26.37 -9.35
CA PRO A 432 4.16 -25.40 -9.30
C PRO A 432 4.98 -25.43 -10.60
N VAL A 433 5.51 -24.29 -11.03
CA VAL A 433 6.27 -24.08 -12.26
C VAL A 433 5.42 -24.27 -13.53
N PHE A 434 4.73 -25.41 -13.71
CA PHE A 434 3.87 -25.66 -14.85
C PHE A 434 2.71 -24.66 -14.93
N GLY A 435 2.04 -24.40 -13.81
CA GLY A 435 0.94 -23.42 -13.73
C GLY A 435 1.37 -22.00 -14.08
N TRP A 436 2.61 -21.62 -13.72
CA TRP A 436 3.17 -20.31 -14.10
C TRP A 436 3.41 -20.21 -15.61
N ILE A 437 4.11 -21.19 -16.19
CA ILE A 437 4.41 -21.24 -17.63
C ILE A 437 3.10 -21.25 -18.42
N MET A 438 2.17 -22.13 -18.04
CA MET A 438 0.86 -22.23 -18.67
C MET A 438 0.06 -20.93 -18.54
N GLY A 439 0.13 -20.25 -17.38
CA GLY A 439 -0.51 -18.95 -17.17
C GLY A 439 -0.01 -17.87 -18.15
N VAL A 440 1.29 -17.80 -18.39
CA VAL A 440 1.90 -16.87 -19.35
C VAL A 440 1.47 -17.21 -20.79
N LEU A 441 1.59 -18.48 -21.18
CA LEU A 441 1.21 -18.92 -22.55
C LEU A 441 -0.26 -18.67 -22.84
N VAL A 442 -1.14 -19.03 -21.90
CA VAL A 442 -2.59 -18.82 -22.01
C VAL A 442 -2.92 -17.33 -22.12
N SER A 443 -2.24 -16.49 -21.34
CA SER A 443 -2.45 -15.05 -21.41
C SER A 443 -2.01 -14.47 -22.75
N LEU A 444 -0.84 -14.82 -23.26
CA LEU A 444 -0.35 -14.34 -24.56
C LEU A 444 -1.24 -14.79 -25.72
N ILE A 445 -1.60 -16.07 -25.78
CA ILE A 445 -2.47 -16.61 -26.83
C ILE A 445 -3.85 -15.95 -26.75
N GLY A 446 -4.41 -15.79 -25.54
CA GLY A 446 -5.72 -15.19 -25.32
C GLY A 446 -5.77 -13.73 -25.73
N ILE A 447 -4.76 -12.91 -25.37
CA ILE A 447 -4.65 -11.50 -25.79
C ILE A 447 -4.61 -11.40 -27.32
N GLY A 448 -3.75 -12.19 -27.97
CA GLY A 448 -3.63 -12.15 -29.41
C GLY A 448 -4.88 -12.62 -30.14
N ALA A 449 -5.57 -13.61 -29.62
CA ALA A 449 -6.85 -14.07 -30.18
C ALA A 449 -7.94 -12.99 -30.04
N ILE A 450 -8.00 -12.30 -28.91
CA ILE A 450 -8.91 -11.15 -28.69
C ILE A 450 -8.59 -10.04 -29.70
N TRP A 451 -7.30 -9.72 -29.88
CA TRP A 451 -6.90 -8.71 -30.87
C TRP A 451 -7.36 -9.03 -32.28
N TYR A 452 -7.16 -10.26 -32.76
CA TYR A 452 -7.64 -10.69 -34.07
C TYR A 452 -9.18 -10.63 -34.20
N THR A 453 -9.90 -10.95 -33.12
CA THR A 453 -11.36 -10.85 -33.13
C THR A 453 -11.80 -9.38 -33.25
N LEU A 454 -11.18 -8.46 -32.51
CA LEU A 454 -11.47 -7.04 -32.61
C LEU A 454 -11.17 -6.48 -34.00
N GLN A 455 -10.03 -6.83 -34.59
CA GLN A 455 -9.64 -6.39 -35.92
C GLN A 455 -10.65 -6.87 -36.98
N LYS A 456 -11.11 -8.12 -36.88
CA LYS A 456 -12.11 -8.67 -37.80
C LYS A 456 -13.47 -7.96 -37.73
N HIS A 457 -13.89 -7.55 -36.51
CA HIS A 457 -15.12 -6.79 -36.34
C HIS A 457 -15.00 -5.35 -36.83
N ASP A 458 -13.83 -4.74 -36.70
CA ASP A 458 -13.55 -3.39 -37.23
C ASP A 458 -13.58 -3.39 -38.78
N GLU A 459 -12.96 -4.38 -39.42
CA GLU A 459 -13.00 -4.56 -40.88
C GLU A 459 -14.42 -4.83 -41.41
N ALA A 460 -15.29 -5.45 -40.61
CA ALA A 460 -16.67 -5.71 -40.95
C ALA A 460 -17.63 -4.52 -40.78
N GLY A 461 -17.14 -3.40 -40.21
CA GLY A 461 -17.94 -2.17 -39.94
C GLY A 461 -19.05 -2.33 -38.91
N ILE A 462 -18.99 -3.38 -38.08
CA ILE A 462 -19.96 -3.65 -37.02
C ILE A 462 -19.33 -3.20 -35.70
N LEU A 463 -19.56 -1.92 -35.36
CA LEU A 463 -19.38 -1.46 -33.95
C LEU A 463 -20.46 -2.16 -33.13
N PRO A 464 -20.13 -2.66 -31.92
CA PRO A 464 -21.13 -3.23 -31.04
C PRO A 464 -22.10 -2.12 -30.58
N ASP A 465 -23.38 -2.27 -30.91
CA ASP A 465 -24.43 -1.51 -30.26
C ASP A 465 -24.45 -1.91 -28.77
N PHE A 466 -24.10 -0.97 -27.91
CA PHE A 466 -24.28 -1.09 -26.46
C PHE A 466 -25.76 -0.79 -26.16
N GLU A 467 -26.61 -1.83 -26.26
CA GLU A 467 -27.93 -1.85 -25.62
C GLU A 467 -27.86 -2.50 -24.23
#